data_b89a9b604744a15e5ef6574c3eb86328
#
_entry.id   b89a9b604744a15e5ef6574c3eb86328
#
_cell.length_a   1.000
_cell.length_b   1.000
_cell.length_c   1.000
_cell.angle_alpha   90.00
_cell.angle_beta   90.00
_cell.angle_gamma   90.00
#
_symmetry.space_group_name_H-M   'P 1'
#
loop_
_entity.id
_entity.type
_entity.pdbx_description
1 polymer ?
#
loop_
_entity_poly.entity_id
_entity_poly.type
_entity_poly.pdbx_seq_one_letter_code
_entity_poly.pdbx_strand_id
1 'polypeptide(L)'
;MIAMLKIEKLCKEFTLHQQGGVRIPVLDDVNFEVNRGEAVAVTGPSGRGKSSLLKLIYGSYKATSGTIRVFHDGAWVDAVQTEPRDMIVMRQQTIGYVTQFLRVIPRVPALDIVAEPLIERGIAPGAAEERAKDLLSRLNIPEKLWLLSPMTFSGGEQQRVNIARGFAAHHPVLLLDEPTASLDEENRDRVLSLIGEARRAGSAIVAVFHDENERRATCGREVAL
;
A
#
# COMPACT_ATOMS: atom_id res chain seq x y z
N MET A 1 14.81 10.75 14.85
CA MET A 1 13.67 10.13 14.14
C MET A 1 13.91 8.63 14.12
N ILE A 2 12.87 7.82 14.23
CA ILE A 2 12.99 6.34 14.28
C ILE A 2 12.66 5.80 12.88
N ALA A 3 13.63 5.18 12.23
CA ALA A 3 13.41 4.54 10.93
C ALA A 3 12.52 3.31 11.08
N MET A 4 11.58 3.12 10.15
CA MET A 4 10.65 1.98 10.09
C MET A 4 10.90 1.09 8.88
N LEU A 5 11.49 1.65 7.82
CA LEU A 5 11.87 0.95 6.60
C LEU A 5 13.25 1.42 6.16
N LYS A 6 14.12 0.46 5.76
CA LYS A 6 15.42 0.74 5.16
C LYS A 6 15.62 -0.12 3.93
N ILE A 7 16.01 0.50 2.83
CA ILE A 7 16.32 -0.14 1.57
C ILE A 7 17.77 0.15 1.24
N GLU A 8 18.57 -0.90 1.01
CA GLU A 8 20.00 -0.78 0.78
C GLU A 8 20.41 -1.63 -0.43
N LYS A 9 21.02 -1.00 -1.42
CA LYS A 9 21.55 -1.61 -2.65
C LYS A 9 20.53 -2.51 -3.36
N LEU A 10 19.26 -2.09 -3.36
CA LEU A 10 18.19 -2.93 -3.89
C LEU A 10 18.22 -2.92 -5.42
N CYS A 11 18.35 -4.13 -5.99
CA CYS A 11 18.28 -4.36 -7.42
C CYS A 11 17.16 -5.33 -7.77
N LYS A 12 16.52 -5.10 -8.89
CA LYS A 12 15.53 -6.02 -9.47
C LYS A 12 15.69 -6.16 -10.96
N GLU A 13 15.83 -7.40 -11.38
CA GLU A 13 15.83 -7.83 -12.78
C GLU A 13 14.73 -8.87 -12.99
N PHE A 14 14.00 -8.79 -14.09
CA PHE A 14 13.09 -9.83 -14.55
C PHE A 14 13.71 -10.63 -15.70
N THR A 15 13.59 -11.95 -15.66
CA THR A 15 14.02 -12.83 -16.74
C THR A 15 12.80 -13.34 -17.50
N LEU A 16 12.71 -13.03 -18.78
CA LEU A 16 11.64 -13.48 -19.68
C LEU A 16 11.99 -14.87 -20.25
N HIS A 17 11.71 -15.93 -19.49
CA HIS A 17 12.06 -17.31 -19.87
C HIS A 17 11.45 -17.74 -21.20
N GLN A 18 10.22 -17.28 -21.53
CA GLN A 18 9.53 -17.60 -22.79
C GLN A 18 10.07 -16.80 -23.99
N GLN A 19 10.95 -15.81 -23.76
CA GLN A 19 11.54 -14.97 -24.81
C GLN A 19 13.06 -15.07 -24.79
N GLY A 20 13.57 -16.31 -24.78
CA GLY A 20 15.01 -16.55 -24.88
C GLY A 20 15.83 -16.16 -23.65
N GLY A 21 15.20 -15.98 -22.48
CA GLY A 21 15.92 -15.63 -21.26
C GLY A 21 16.36 -14.16 -21.18
N VAL A 22 15.72 -13.27 -21.96
CA VAL A 22 16.02 -11.83 -21.93
C VAL A 22 15.89 -11.28 -20.51
N ARG A 23 16.90 -10.56 -20.06
CA ARG A 23 16.94 -9.90 -18.74
C ARG A 23 16.56 -8.44 -18.87
N ILE A 24 15.62 -8.01 -18.03
CA ILE A 24 15.12 -6.64 -18.00
C ILE A 24 15.44 -6.07 -16.62
N PRO A 25 16.48 -5.21 -16.51
CA PRO A 25 16.75 -4.48 -15.27
C PRO A 25 15.65 -3.46 -15.03
N VAL A 26 15.11 -3.44 -13.80
CA VAL A 26 14.00 -2.58 -13.41
C VAL A 26 14.39 -1.65 -12.27
N LEU A 27 15.18 -2.13 -11.33
CA LEU A 27 15.76 -1.33 -10.24
C LEU A 27 17.25 -1.61 -10.16
N ASP A 28 18.02 -0.54 -9.95
CA ASP A 28 19.47 -0.59 -9.83
C ASP A 28 19.94 0.28 -8.68
N ASP A 29 20.59 -0.34 -7.70
CA ASP A 29 21.20 0.30 -6.52
C ASP A 29 20.28 1.29 -5.77
N VAL A 30 19.02 0.92 -5.54
CA VAL A 30 18.07 1.79 -4.84
C VAL A 30 18.38 1.81 -3.35
N ASN A 31 18.55 3.03 -2.80
CA ASN A 31 18.93 3.26 -1.41
C ASN A 31 18.07 4.37 -0.81
N PHE A 32 17.31 4.09 0.25
CA PHE A 32 16.61 5.09 1.07
C PHE A 32 16.08 4.47 2.36
N GLU A 33 15.72 5.31 3.30
CA GLU A 33 15.01 4.92 4.51
C GLU A 33 13.76 5.79 4.69
N VAL A 34 12.79 5.29 5.46
CA VAL A 34 11.57 6.04 5.81
C VAL A 34 11.37 5.97 7.31
N ASN A 35 11.19 7.13 7.93
CA ASN A 35 11.02 7.27 9.35
C ASN A 35 9.54 7.19 9.75
N ARG A 36 9.29 6.92 11.02
CA ARG A 36 7.96 6.97 11.62
C ARG A 36 7.33 8.36 11.39
N GLY A 37 6.11 8.38 10.84
CA GLY A 37 5.39 9.62 10.53
C GLY A 37 5.94 10.39 9.33
N GLU A 38 6.86 9.81 8.56
CA GLU A 38 7.37 10.35 7.30
C GLU A 38 6.56 9.78 6.12
N ALA A 39 6.34 10.62 5.10
CA ALA A 39 5.83 10.18 3.81
C ALA A 39 6.85 10.52 2.72
N VAL A 40 7.23 9.51 1.94
CA VAL A 40 8.20 9.58 0.86
C VAL A 40 7.51 9.25 -0.45
N ALA A 41 7.66 10.10 -1.46
CA ALA A 41 7.18 9.83 -2.80
C ALA A 41 8.26 9.14 -3.63
N VAL A 42 7.89 8.06 -4.31
CA VAL A 42 8.72 7.44 -5.34
C VAL A 42 8.39 8.06 -6.69
N THR A 43 9.40 8.67 -7.33
CA THR A 43 9.26 9.40 -8.59
C THR A 43 10.05 8.75 -9.71
N GLY A 44 9.77 9.12 -10.94
CA GLY A 44 10.43 8.62 -12.13
C GLY A 44 9.46 8.40 -13.30
N PRO A 45 9.96 8.22 -14.52
CA PRO A 45 9.14 7.97 -15.71
C PRO A 45 8.22 6.75 -15.58
N SER A 46 7.16 6.67 -16.38
CA SER A 46 6.33 5.47 -16.46
C SER A 46 7.17 4.27 -16.86
N GLY A 47 6.87 3.09 -16.28
CA GLY A 47 7.63 1.86 -16.52
C GLY A 47 8.97 1.75 -15.78
N ARG A 48 9.40 2.75 -15.02
CA ARG A 48 10.71 2.77 -14.33
C ARG A 48 10.76 1.93 -13.03
N GLY A 49 9.73 1.15 -12.74
CA GLY A 49 9.78 0.20 -11.62
C GLY A 49 9.16 0.69 -10.32
N LYS A 50 8.46 1.84 -10.28
CA LYS A 50 7.84 2.38 -9.06
C LYS A 50 6.91 1.38 -8.35
N SER A 51 5.94 0.83 -9.05
CA SER A 51 5.06 -0.23 -8.51
C SER A 51 5.82 -1.53 -8.22
N SER A 52 6.91 -1.82 -8.96
CA SER A 52 7.77 -2.97 -8.66
C SER A 52 8.49 -2.81 -7.33
N LEU A 53 8.95 -1.60 -7.00
CA LEU A 53 9.54 -1.28 -5.71
C LEU A 53 8.53 -1.53 -4.58
N LEU A 54 7.30 -1.03 -4.70
CA LEU A 54 6.26 -1.28 -3.69
C LEU A 54 5.97 -2.78 -3.53
N LYS A 55 5.91 -3.53 -4.64
CA LYS A 55 5.70 -4.99 -4.61
C LYS A 55 6.88 -5.76 -4.00
N LEU A 56 8.10 -5.26 -4.13
CA LEU A 56 9.28 -5.81 -3.47
C LEU A 56 9.22 -5.58 -1.95
N ILE A 57 8.90 -4.36 -1.51
CA ILE A 57 8.73 -4.04 -0.08
C ILE A 57 7.60 -4.89 0.52
N TYR A 58 6.50 -5.07 -0.19
CA TYR A 58 5.38 -5.92 0.24
C TYR A 58 5.70 -7.43 0.17
N GLY A 59 6.84 -7.82 -0.43
CA GLY A 59 7.24 -9.21 -0.60
C GLY A 59 6.47 -9.99 -1.67
N SER A 60 5.74 -9.31 -2.57
CA SER A 60 5.08 -9.95 -3.73
C SER A 60 6.06 -10.31 -4.83
N TYR A 61 7.18 -9.61 -4.89
CA TYR A 61 8.31 -9.92 -5.76
C TYR A 61 9.54 -10.22 -4.93
N LYS A 62 10.41 -11.09 -5.44
CA LYS A 62 11.72 -11.36 -4.85
C LYS A 62 12.75 -10.41 -5.44
N ALA A 63 13.57 -9.78 -4.61
CA ALA A 63 14.70 -8.97 -5.05
C ALA A 63 15.75 -9.83 -5.77
N THR A 64 16.49 -9.23 -6.70
CA THR A 64 17.67 -9.87 -7.31
C THR A 64 18.87 -9.77 -6.37
N SER A 65 19.04 -8.61 -5.75
CA SER A 65 20.05 -8.37 -4.70
C SER A 65 19.67 -7.19 -3.82
N GLY A 66 20.41 -6.93 -2.76
CA GLY A 66 20.15 -5.87 -1.79
C GLY A 66 19.29 -6.35 -0.63
N THR A 67 18.91 -5.41 0.25
CA THR A 67 18.13 -5.69 1.45
C THR A 67 16.93 -4.75 1.58
N ILE A 68 15.85 -5.25 2.18
CA ILE A 68 14.67 -4.49 2.56
C ILE A 68 14.40 -4.78 4.03
N ARG A 69 14.86 -3.90 4.91
CA ARG A 69 14.67 -4.06 6.34
C ARG A 69 13.45 -3.31 6.82
N VAL A 70 12.54 -4.02 7.47
CA VAL A 70 11.32 -3.49 8.07
C VAL A 70 11.41 -3.63 9.58
N PHE A 71 11.06 -2.58 10.31
CA PHE A 71 10.95 -2.64 11.76
C PHE A 71 9.62 -3.28 12.13
N HIS A 72 9.66 -4.52 12.61
CA HIS A 72 8.52 -5.37 12.91
C HIS A 72 8.69 -5.97 14.31
N ASP A 73 7.66 -5.83 15.13
CA ASP A 73 7.61 -6.38 16.51
C ASP A 73 8.87 -6.13 17.34
N GLY A 74 9.35 -4.88 17.31
CA GLY A 74 10.51 -4.46 18.09
C GLY A 74 11.89 -4.81 17.51
N ALA A 75 11.95 -5.44 16.33
CA ALA A 75 13.20 -5.86 15.69
C ALA A 75 13.26 -5.48 14.20
N TRP A 76 14.46 -5.41 13.65
CA TRP A 76 14.67 -5.28 12.21
C TRP A 76 14.62 -6.65 11.53
N VAL A 77 13.71 -6.79 10.57
CA VAL A 77 13.54 -8.01 9.76
C VAL A 77 13.86 -7.69 8.30
N ASP A 78 14.67 -8.52 7.65
CA ASP A 78 14.96 -8.41 6.22
C ASP A 78 13.88 -9.14 5.41
N ALA A 79 12.98 -8.36 4.80
CA ALA A 79 11.87 -8.88 4.00
C ALA A 79 12.33 -9.70 2.78
N VAL A 80 13.58 -9.53 2.30
CA VAL A 80 14.15 -10.31 1.19
C VAL A 80 14.46 -11.74 1.61
N GLN A 81 14.85 -11.93 2.89
CA GLN A 81 15.24 -13.22 3.46
C GLN A 81 14.10 -13.88 4.26
N THR A 82 13.00 -13.18 4.47
CA THR A 82 11.88 -13.65 5.29
C THR A 82 11.17 -14.81 4.60
N GLU A 83 10.88 -15.84 5.38
CA GLU A 83 10.08 -16.98 4.93
C GLU A 83 8.64 -16.56 4.57
N PRO A 84 7.98 -17.24 3.62
CA PRO A 84 6.63 -16.86 3.17
C PRO A 84 5.61 -16.78 4.32
N ARG A 85 5.72 -17.65 5.32
CA ARG A 85 4.83 -17.66 6.49
C ARG A 85 4.97 -16.38 7.32
N ASP A 86 6.21 -15.96 7.59
CA ASP A 86 6.48 -14.78 8.41
C ASP A 86 6.16 -13.49 7.64
N MET A 87 6.31 -13.51 6.31
CA MET A 87 5.87 -12.43 5.45
C MET A 87 4.35 -12.22 5.51
N ILE A 88 3.54 -13.29 5.65
CA ILE A 88 2.09 -13.15 5.86
C ILE A 88 1.81 -12.38 7.16
N VAL A 89 2.48 -12.72 8.25
CA VAL A 89 2.34 -12.02 9.53
C VAL A 89 2.76 -10.56 9.41
N MET A 90 3.87 -10.27 8.73
CA MET A 90 4.31 -8.89 8.49
C MET A 90 3.27 -8.08 7.70
N ARG A 91 2.64 -8.67 6.70
CA ARG A 91 1.55 -8.01 5.92
C ARG A 91 0.32 -7.76 6.78
N GLN A 92 -0.04 -8.69 7.64
CA GLN A 92 -1.17 -8.51 8.53
C GLN A 92 -0.93 -7.42 9.57
N GLN A 93 0.27 -7.30 10.13
CA GLN A 93 0.55 -6.46 11.30
C GLN A 93 1.31 -5.17 10.99
N THR A 94 2.21 -5.18 10.02
CA THR A 94 3.19 -4.11 9.83
C THR A 94 3.09 -3.42 8.50
N ILE A 95 2.94 -4.15 7.38
CA ILE A 95 3.01 -3.58 6.04
C ILE A 95 1.62 -3.57 5.40
N GLY A 96 0.98 -2.41 5.32
CA GLY A 96 -0.23 -2.19 4.53
C GLY A 96 0.10 -1.88 3.07
N TYR A 97 -0.75 -2.28 2.15
CA TYR A 97 -0.58 -1.96 0.74
C TYR A 97 -1.92 -1.64 0.06
N VAL A 98 -2.06 -0.40 -0.36
CA VAL A 98 -3.14 0.04 -1.25
C VAL A 98 -2.62 -0.05 -2.68
N THR A 99 -3.12 -1.04 -3.41
CA THR A 99 -2.76 -1.29 -4.81
C THR A 99 -3.53 -0.34 -5.74
N GLN A 100 -3.05 -0.16 -6.95
CA GLN A 100 -3.73 0.66 -7.97
C GLN A 100 -5.15 0.16 -8.30
N PHE A 101 -5.39 -1.14 -8.20
CA PHE A 101 -6.69 -1.75 -8.46
C PHE A 101 -7.12 -2.68 -7.33
N LEU A 102 -8.40 -2.64 -6.96
CA LEU A 102 -8.98 -3.59 -6.04
C LEU A 102 -9.00 -4.99 -6.68
N ARG A 103 -8.43 -5.96 -5.98
CA ARG A 103 -8.65 -7.37 -6.30
C ARG A 103 -9.97 -7.80 -5.70
N VAL A 104 -11.02 -7.75 -6.51
CA VAL A 104 -12.36 -8.10 -6.06
C VAL A 104 -12.50 -9.61 -5.89
N ILE A 105 -13.00 -10.03 -4.72
CA ILE A 105 -13.43 -11.40 -4.49
C ILE A 105 -14.91 -11.49 -4.87
N PRO A 106 -15.30 -12.36 -5.82
CA PRO A 106 -16.70 -12.48 -6.21
C PRO A 106 -17.61 -12.81 -5.01
N ARG A 107 -18.77 -12.20 -4.97
CA ARG A 107 -19.82 -12.44 -3.96
C ARG A 107 -19.46 -12.03 -2.52
N VAL A 108 -18.34 -11.35 -2.28
CA VAL A 108 -18.00 -10.78 -0.98
C VAL A 108 -18.46 -9.32 -0.94
N PRO A 109 -19.28 -8.92 0.04
CA PRO A 109 -19.74 -7.54 0.21
C PRO A 109 -18.60 -6.55 0.44
N ALA A 110 -18.77 -5.29 0.02
CA ALA A 110 -17.79 -4.23 0.26
C ALA A 110 -17.49 -4.04 1.75
N LEU A 111 -18.51 -4.14 2.60
CA LEU A 111 -18.40 -4.03 4.05
C LEU A 111 -17.46 -5.10 4.63
N ASP A 112 -17.64 -6.35 4.21
CA ASP A 112 -16.82 -7.48 4.67
C ASP A 112 -15.37 -7.35 4.20
N ILE A 113 -15.17 -6.92 2.94
CA ILE A 113 -13.82 -6.66 2.39
C ILE A 113 -13.06 -5.61 3.23
N VAL A 114 -13.75 -4.58 3.69
CA VAL A 114 -13.14 -3.52 4.50
C VAL A 114 -12.94 -3.96 5.95
N ALA A 115 -13.84 -4.78 6.50
CA ALA A 115 -13.73 -5.30 7.87
C ALA A 115 -12.67 -6.41 8.03
N GLU A 116 -12.40 -7.18 6.96
CA GLU A 116 -11.50 -8.34 6.96
C GLU A 116 -10.14 -8.09 7.64
N PRO A 117 -9.37 -7.02 7.31
CA PRO A 117 -8.07 -6.80 7.94
C PRO A 117 -8.10 -6.59 9.45
N LEU A 118 -9.23 -6.11 9.98
CA LEU A 118 -9.44 -5.93 11.42
C LEU A 118 -9.78 -7.27 12.09
N ILE A 119 -10.63 -8.07 11.45
CA ILE A 119 -11.01 -9.41 11.93
C ILE A 119 -9.78 -10.33 11.97
N GLU A 120 -8.94 -10.31 10.94
CA GLU A 120 -7.67 -11.05 10.89
C GLU A 120 -6.70 -10.67 12.02
N ARG A 121 -6.82 -9.45 12.56
CA ARG A 121 -6.04 -8.98 13.73
C ARG A 121 -6.74 -9.28 15.07
N GLY A 122 -7.83 -10.03 15.07
CA GLY A 122 -8.57 -10.42 16.27
C GLY A 122 -9.50 -9.34 16.83
N ILE A 123 -9.80 -8.29 16.08
CA ILE A 123 -10.82 -7.30 16.46
C ILE A 123 -12.20 -7.96 16.36
N ALA A 124 -13.04 -7.73 17.38
CA ALA A 124 -14.38 -8.27 17.42
C ALA A 124 -15.19 -7.86 16.17
N PRO A 125 -15.98 -8.78 15.56
CA PRO A 125 -16.69 -8.52 14.30
C PRO A 125 -17.52 -7.25 14.29
N GLY A 126 -18.26 -6.96 15.37
CA GLY A 126 -19.07 -5.74 15.47
C GLY A 126 -18.23 -4.46 15.45
N ALA A 127 -17.07 -4.43 16.12
CA ALA A 127 -16.19 -3.28 16.11
C ALA A 127 -15.48 -3.11 14.73
N ALA A 128 -15.14 -4.23 14.08
CA ALA A 128 -14.59 -4.22 12.73
C ALA A 128 -15.61 -3.70 11.70
N GLU A 129 -16.86 -4.11 11.82
CA GLU A 129 -17.97 -3.65 10.98
C GLU A 129 -18.23 -2.14 11.14
N GLU A 130 -18.29 -1.64 12.38
CA GLU A 130 -18.48 -0.21 12.64
C GLU A 130 -17.33 0.64 12.05
N ARG A 131 -16.09 0.17 12.19
CA ARG A 131 -14.95 0.84 11.56
C ARG A 131 -15.02 0.81 10.02
N ALA A 132 -15.47 -0.30 9.45
CA ALA A 132 -15.66 -0.42 8.01
C ALA A 132 -16.75 0.54 7.49
N LYS A 133 -17.87 0.66 8.20
CA LYS A 133 -18.94 1.62 7.88
C LYS A 133 -18.45 3.07 7.93
N ASP A 134 -17.69 3.45 8.98
CA ASP A 134 -17.07 4.77 9.08
C ASP A 134 -16.21 5.08 7.85
N LEU A 135 -15.32 4.17 7.45
CA LEU A 135 -14.44 4.37 6.31
C LEU A 135 -15.18 4.43 4.97
N LEU A 136 -16.15 3.54 4.77
CA LEU A 136 -16.97 3.56 3.55
C LEU A 136 -17.76 4.88 3.42
N SER A 137 -18.33 5.36 4.54
CA SER A 137 -19.02 6.66 4.59
C SER A 137 -18.06 7.81 4.30
N ARG A 138 -16.91 7.86 4.96
CA ARG A 138 -15.88 8.89 4.78
C ARG A 138 -15.37 8.94 3.35
N LEU A 139 -15.30 7.80 2.67
CA LEU A 139 -14.91 7.68 1.26
C LEU A 139 -16.09 7.78 0.30
N ASN A 140 -17.25 8.28 0.76
CA ASN A 140 -18.42 8.55 -0.08
C ASN A 140 -18.88 7.32 -0.89
N ILE A 141 -18.90 6.14 -0.23
CA ILE A 141 -19.53 4.93 -0.77
C ILE A 141 -20.96 4.88 -0.24
N PRO A 142 -21.99 4.93 -1.12
CA PRO A 142 -23.38 4.89 -0.70
C PRO A 142 -23.73 3.63 0.11
N GLU A 143 -24.49 3.78 1.20
CA GLU A 143 -24.86 2.65 2.07
C GLU A 143 -25.52 1.48 1.33
N LYS A 144 -26.34 1.78 0.30
CA LYS A 144 -26.96 0.75 -0.54
C LYS A 144 -25.97 -0.17 -1.25
N LEU A 145 -24.70 0.22 -1.35
CA LEU A 145 -23.63 -0.57 -1.98
C LEU A 145 -22.87 -1.43 -0.97
N TRP A 146 -22.96 -1.15 0.32
CA TRP A 146 -22.13 -1.80 1.33
C TRP A 146 -22.28 -3.32 1.40
N LEU A 147 -23.51 -3.80 1.19
CA LEU A 147 -23.82 -5.23 1.19
C LEU A 147 -23.72 -5.88 -0.21
N LEU A 148 -23.26 -5.14 -1.20
CA LEU A 148 -23.04 -5.62 -2.55
C LEU A 148 -21.56 -5.91 -2.82
N SER A 149 -21.31 -6.86 -3.73
CA SER A 149 -19.94 -7.13 -4.19
C SER A 149 -19.42 -5.98 -5.07
N PRO A 150 -18.20 -5.47 -4.83
CA PRO A 150 -17.61 -4.42 -5.65
C PRO A 150 -17.43 -4.74 -7.13
N MET A 151 -17.64 -5.99 -7.56
CA MET A 151 -17.60 -6.34 -8.98
C MET A 151 -18.54 -5.52 -9.86
N THR A 152 -19.62 -5.02 -9.29
CA THR A 152 -20.63 -4.23 -10.00
C THR A 152 -20.44 -2.71 -9.86
N PHE A 153 -19.44 -2.29 -9.13
CA PHE A 153 -19.16 -0.89 -8.85
C PHE A 153 -18.37 -0.24 -10.00
N SER A 154 -18.50 1.09 -10.11
CA SER A 154 -17.61 1.88 -10.98
C SER A 154 -16.16 1.76 -10.54
N GLY A 155 -15.20 2.04 -11.44
CA GLY A 155 -13.77 1.98 -11.13
C GLY A 155 -13.38 2.87 -9.93
N GLY A 156 -13.97 4.06 -9.84
CA GLY A 156 -13.75 4.96 -8.72
C GLY A 156 -14.31 4.45 -7.40
N GLU A 157 -15.49 3.81 -7.39
CA GLU A 157 -16.05 3.16 -6.20
C GLU A 157 -15.21 1.97 -5.77
N GLN A 158 -14.76 1.12 -6.71
CA GLN A 158 -13.83 0.02 -6.41
C GLN A 158 -12.54 0.53 -5.78
N GLN A 159 -11.96 1.61 -6.33
CA GLN A 159 -10.75 2.20 -5.79
C GLN A 159 -10.97 2.74 -4.36
N ARG A 160 -12.09 3.39 -4.08
CA ARG A 160 -12.42 3.87 -2.73
C ARG A 160 -12.63 2.72 -1.73
N VAL A 161 -13.22 1.59 -2.14
CA VAL A 161 -13.30 0.37 -1.31
C VAL A 161 -11.91 -0.20 -1.04
N ASN A 162 -11.02 -0.22 -2.04
CA ASN A 162 -9.63 -0.65 -1.87
C ASN A 162 -8.87 0.22 -0.86
N ILE A 163 -9.07 1.53 -0.93
CA ILE A 163 -8.50 2.49 0.03
C ILE A 163 -9.09 2.25 1.42
N ALA A 164 -10.42 2.13 1.56
CA ALA A 164 -11.07 1.82 2.83
C ALA A 164 -10.45 0.58 3.48
N ARG A 165 -10.27 -0.51 2.73
CA ARG A 165 -9.62 -1.74 3.19
C ARG A 165 -8.20 -1.49 3.67
N GLY A 166 -7.40 -0.75 2.90
CA GLY A 166 -6.00 -0.45 3.24
C GLY A 166 -5.82 0.43 4.47
N PHE A 167 -6.84 1.26 4.79
CA PHE A 167 -6.85 2.14 5.96
C PHE A 167 -7.72 1.62 7.12
N ALA A 168 -8.32 0.43 6.98
CA ALA A 168 -9.13 -0.18 8.04
C ALA A 168 -8.31 -0.38 9.31
N ALA A 169 -7.16 -1.00 9.19
CA ALA A 169 -6.22 -1.20 10.28
C ALA A 169 -5.03 -0.21 10.19
N HIS A 170 -4.45 0.12 11.34
CA HIS A 170 -3.20 0.88 11.36
C HIS A 170 -2.03 0.01 10.92
N HIS A 171 -1.20 0.52 10.00
CA HIS A 171 0.03 -0.12 9.57
C HIS A 171 1.24 0.77 9.86
N PRO A 172 2.27 0.26 10.59
CA PRO A 172 3.53 0.97 10.80
C PRO A 172 4.24 1.39 9.51
N VAL A 173 4.13 0.59 8.46
CA VAL A 173 4.58 0.89 7.09
C VAL A 173 3.39 0.80 6.15
N LEU A 174 3.13 1.84 5.38
CA LEU A 174 2.01 1.91 4.45
C LEU A 174 2.50 2.22 3.03
N LEU A 175 2.15 1.35 2.10
CA LEU A 175 2.50 1.46 0.69
C LEU A 175 1.28 1.90 -0.11
N LEU A 176 1.43 2.94 -0.93
CA LEU A 176 0.34 3.52 -1.71
C LEU A 176 0.74 3.58 -3.19
N ASP A 177 0.06 2.82 -4.03
CA ASP A 177 0.31 2.76 -5.48
C ASP A 177 -0.80 3.50 -6.23
N GLU A 178 -0.56 4.76 -6.56
CA GLU A 178 -1.49 5.67 -7.24
C GLU A 178 -2.89 5.71 -6.57
N PRO A 179 -2.97 6.01 -5.26
CA PRO A 179 -4.22 5.88 -4.50
C PRO A 179 -5.33 6.82 -4.97
N THR A 180 -4.99 7.91 -5.64
CA THR A 180 -5.91 8.96 -6.10
C THR A 180 -6.25 8.86 -7.58
N ALA A 181 -5.66 7.91 -8.30
CA ALA A 181 -5.94 7.71 -9.72
C ALA A 181 -7.44 7.47 -9.97
N SER A 182 -7.98 8.09 -11.01
CA SER A 182 -9.39 7.95 -11.41
C SER A 182 -10.43 8.48 -10.39
N LEU A 183 -10.03 9.31 -9.43
CA LEU A 183 -10.93 9.98 -8.49
C LEU A 183 -11.17 11.44 -8.91
N ASP A 184 -12.41 11.90 -8.70
CA ASP A 184 -12.73 13.32 -8.75
C ASP A 184 -12.08 14.09 -7.58
N GLU A 185 -12.12 15.42 -7.65
CA GLU A 185 -11.44 16.29 -6.68
C GLU A 185 -11.93 16.06 -5.24
N GLU A 186 -13.24 15.96 -5.02
CA GLU A 186 -13.80 15.74 -3.69
C GLU A 186 -13.34 14.42 -3.07
N ASN A 187 -13.41 13.32 -3.83
CA ASN A 187 -12.98 12.01 -3.34
C ASN A 187 -11.47 11.92 -3.16
N ARG A 188 -10.69 12.62 -3.99
CA ARG A 188 -9.25 12.77 -3.86
C ARG A 188 -8.87 13.41 -2.54
N ASP A 189 -9.49 14.55 -2.18
CA ASP A 189 -9.23 15.25 -0.93
C ASP A 189 -9.52 14.39 0.29
N ARG A 190 -10.58 13.58 0.24
CA ARG A 190 -10.91 12.61 1.28
C ARG A 190 -9.79 11.58 1.47
N VAL A 191 -9.23 11.07 0.38
CA VAL A 191 -8.11 10.13 0.41
C VAL A 191 -6.83 10.79 0.96
N LEU A 192 -6.50 11.99 0.51
CA LEU A 192 -5.35 12.75 1.00
C LEU A 192 -5.47 13.03 2.52
N SER A 193 -6.68 13.32 3.01
CA SER A 193 -6.95 13.47 4.44
C SER A 193 -6.63 12.19 5.23
N LEU A 194 -7.08 11.02 4.75
CA LEU A 194 -6.77 9.72 5.37
C LEU A 194 -5.26 9.43 5.40
N ILE A 195 -4.54 9.75 4.32
CA ILE A 195 -3.08 9.60 4.26
C ILE A 195 -2.42 10.51 5.31
N GLY A 196 -2.89 11.75 5.42
CA GLY A 196 -2.42 12.69 6.44
C GLY A 196 -2.67 12.20 7.87
N GLU A 197 -3.82 11.59 8.14
CA GLU A 197 -4.14 10.98 9.43
C GLU A 197 -3.20 9.80 9.74
N ALA A 198 -2.99 8.87 8.79
CA ALA A 198 -2.08 7.74 8.97
C ALA A 198 -0.65 8.21 9.26
N ARG A 199 -0.17 9.24 8.54
CA ARG A 199 1.14 9.85 8.80
C ARG A 199 1.23 10.42 10.22
N ARG A 200 0.21 11.18 10.66
CA ARG A 200 0.16 11.74 12.04
C ARG A 200 0.08 10.65 13.10
N ALA A 201 -0.58 9.53 12.79
CA ALA A 201 -0.62 8.35 13.65
C ALA A 201 0.71 7.57 13.72
N GLY A 202 1.71 7.98 12.91
CA GLY A 202 3.06 7.44 12.95
C GLY A 202 3.37 6.41 11.85
N SER A 203 2.51 6.23 10.85
CA SER A 203 2.85 5.37 9.72
C SER A 203 3.99 5.97 8.89
N ALA A 204 4.98 5.16 8.57
CA ALA A 204 5.99 5.42 7.54
C ALA A 204 5.38 5.10 6.17
N ILE A 205 5.26 6.10 5.30
CA ILE A 205 4.51 5.97 4.05
C ILE A 205 5.47 6.00 2.86
N VAL A 206 5.34 5.03 1.95
CA VAL A 206 5.97 5.05 0.63
C VAL A 206 4.86 5.12 -0.41
N ALA A 207 4.83 6.20 -1.19
CA ALA A 207 3.72 6.46 -2.10
C ALA A 207 4.19 6.74 -3.53
N VAL A 208 3.41 6.30 -4.50
CA VAL A 208 3.50 6.69 -5.90
C VAL A 208 2.28 7.55 -6.21
N PHE A 209 2.51 8.77 -6.69
CA PHE A 209 1.46 9.66 -7.17
C PHE A 209 1.71 10.01 -8.63
N HIS A 210 0.65 10.17 -9.39
CA HIS A 210 0.71 10.65 -10.76
C HIS A 210 0.73 12.18 -10.81
N ASP A 211 -0.03 12.84 -9.94
CA ASP A 211 -0.12 14.28 -9.84
C ASP A 211 0.97 14.86 -8.93
N GLU A 212 1.65 15.91 -9.40
CA GLU A 212 2.73 16.56 -8.67
C GLU A 212 2.24 17.37 -7.46
N ASN A 213 1.06 17.97 -7.53
CA ASN A 213 0.51 18.75 -6.43
C ASN A 213 0.13 17.85 -5.27
N GLU A 214 -0.51 16.70 -5.56
CA GLU A 214 -0.83 15.69 -4.55
C GLU A 214 0.43 15.18 -3.87
N ARG A 215 1.45 14.88 -4.66
CA ARG A 215 2.75 14.43 -4.17
C ARG A 215 3.38 15.43 -3.22
N ARG A 216 3.45 16.70 -3.61
CA ARG A 216 4.03 17.79 -2.79
C ARG A 216 3.21 18.05 -1.52
N ALA A 217 1.88 17.96 -1.58
CA ALA A 217 1.01 18.16 -0.43
C ALA A 217 1.13 17.03 0.60
N THR A 218 1.43 15.82 0.15
CA THR A 218 1.40 14.61 0.98
C THR A 218 2.79 14.21 1.49
N CYS A 219 3.81 14.28 0.63
CA CYS A 219 5.13 13.75 0.89
C CYS A 219 6.14 14.85 1.18
N GLY A 220 6.92 14.68 2.25
CA GLY A 220 7.98 15.63 2.63
C GLY A 220 9.28 15.45 1.85
N ARG A 221 9.44 14.33 1.15
CA ARG A 221 10.66 13.98 0.40
C ARG A 221 10.34 13.09 -0.80
N GLU A 222 11.20 13.14 -1.81
CA GLU A 222 11.12 12.32 -3.00
C GLU A 222 12.35 11.41 -3.14
N VAL A 223 12.12 10.23 -3.72
CA VAL A 223 13.14 9.27 -4.14
C VAL A 223 12.94 9.01 -5.62
N ALA A 224 13.91 9.38 -6.45
CA ALA A 224 13.88 9.16 -7.89
C ALA A 224 14.45 7.78 -8.25
N LEU A 225 13.78 7.08 -9.18
CA LEU A 225 14.22 5.81 -9.77
C LEU A 225 14.76 5.99 -11.19
#